data_3b7968a1ad4d03522bf60ba2cf14f95a
#
_entry.id   3b7968a1ad4d03522bf60ba2cf14f95a
#
_cell.length_a   1.000
_cell.length_b   1.000
_cell.length_c   1.000
_cell.angle_alpha   90.00
_cell.angle_beta   90.00
_cell.angle_gamma   90.00
#
_symmetry.space_group_name_H-M   'P 1'
#
loop_
_entity.id
_entity.type
_entity.pdbx_description
1 polymer ?
#
loop_
_entity_poly.entity_id
_entity_poly.type
_entity_poly.pdbx_seq_one_letter_code
_entity_poly.pdbx_strand_id
1 'polypeptide(L)'
;MFKLKVRKINETYGESKEQLIINFLQAIGFLGTDGPKAKQTMRAKTGVLLFTKCLIPHPKKSWTTSEIAKELEVPLQAVYRHLQWLREVGFLTEDFPGKAEDPKTVRLWHYDLEKAWAGVENRARICLNTYKDIINQLNKTLKESKNKIPEGIMPLDKNEDFKINLREIKINNERTYEDELGLFGRGIGLLSNHHHPYSDSMPYKIIDECFFQRPDRAWTAEEIAAWAETTRPTAYRHLNRLISLGLIERCRASDGGPPTSAFHLKYGSLKRAWQKIETETELILDKYKKTVNDIKVN
;
A
#
# COMPACT_ATOMS: atom_id res chain seq x y z
N MET A 1 0.28 -8.30 -12.22
CA MET A 1 0.51 -8.61 -10.79
C MET A 1 -0.24 -7.60 -9.94
N PHE A 2 -1.12 -8.05 -9.04
CA PHE A 2 -1.94 -7.15 -8.21
C PHE A 2 -1.07 -6.25 -7.32
N LYS A 3 -1.40 -4.96 -7.31
CA LYS A 3 -0.75 -3.96 -6.46
C LYS A 3 -1.72 -2.84 -6.15
N LEU A 4 -2.14 -2.76 -4.91
CA LEU A 4 -3.05 -1.73 -4.41
C LEU A 4 -2.34 -0.93 -3.32
N LYS A 5 -2.48 0.40 -3.37
CA LYS A 5 -2.09 1.28 -2.28
C LYS A 5 -3.32 1.58 -1.45
N VAL A 6 -3.20 1.48 -0.14
CA VAL A 6 -4.29 1.77 0.79
C VAL A 6 -3.86 2.90 1.70
N ARG A 7 -4.67 3.95 1.79
CA ARG A 7 -4.48 5.15 2.63
C ARG A 7 -5.78 5.61 3.24
N LYS A 8 -5.72 6.34 4.32
CA LYS A 8 -6.90 7.05 4.83
C LYS A 8 -7.45 8.03 3.80
N ILE A 9 -8.77 8.04 3.63
CA ILE A 9 -9.49 9.13 2.96
C ILE A 9 -9.87 10.12 4.06
N ASN A 10 -9.47 11.37 3.90
CA ASN A 10 -10.00 12.46 4.72
C ASN A 10 -11.39 12.78 4.18
N GLU A 11 -12.41 12.37 4.92
CA GLU A 11 -13.81 12.70 4.59
C GLU A 11 -14.04 14.18 4.90
N THR A 12 -14.39 14.96 3.89
CA THR A 12 -14.94 16.30 4.04
C THR A 12 -16.44 16.23 3.74
N TYR A 13 -17.27 16.64 4.69
CA TYR A 13 -18.72 16.66 4.50
C TYR A 13 -19.10 17.61 3.35
N GLY A 14 -19.99 17.18 2.46
CA GLY A 14 -20.50 18.01 1.36
C GLY A 14 -19.60 18.06 0.12
N GLU A 15 -18.70 17.10 -0.06
CA GLU A 15 -17.89 17.02 -1.26
C GLU A 15 -18.71 16.75 -2.52
N SER A 16 -18.33 17.40 -3.64
CA SER A 16 -18.89 17.08 -4.95
C SER A 16 -18.51 15.65 -5.37
N LYS A 17 -19.32 15.04 -6.23
CA LYS A 17 -19.05 13.72 -6.82
C LYS A 17 -17.64 13.64 -7.44
N GLU A 18 -17.21 14.68 -8.14
CA GLU A 18 -15.87 14.75 -8.73
C GLU A 18 -14.77 14.70 -7.63
N GLN A 19 -14.97 15.43 -6.53
CA GLN A 19 -14.00 15.43 -5.43
C GLN A 19 -13.94 14.07 -4.74
N LEU A 20 -15.06 13.37 -4.55
CA LEU A 20 -15.10 12.00 -4.02
C LEU A 20 -14.32 11.05 -4.93
N ILE A 21 -14.50 11.14 -6.25
CA ILE A 21 -13.72 10.34 -7.22
C ILE A 21 -12.23 10.64 -7.09
N ILE A 22 -11.83 11.91 -7.04
CA ILE A 22 -10.42 12.31 -6.91
C ILE A 22 -9.82 11.73 -5.63
N ASN A 23 -10.49 11.90 -4.49
CA ASN A 23 -10.01 11.43 -3.19
C ASN A 23 -9.88 9.90 -3.15
N PHE A 24 -10.88 9.18 -3.69
CA PHE A 24 -10.83 7.74 -3.84
C PHE A 24 -9.65 7.27 -4.71
N LEU A 25 -9.51 7.83 -5.91
CA LEU A 25 -8.45 7.46 -6.85
C LEU A 25 -7.03 7.78 -6.31
N GLN A 26 -6.90 8.84 -5.51
CA GLN A 26 -5.65 9.14 -4.81
C GLN A 26 -5.36 8.12 -3.71
N ALA A 27 -6.37 7.78 -2.92
CA ALA A 27 -6.25 6.88 -1.78
C ALA A 27 -5.83 5.47 -2.22
N ILE A 28 -6.39 4.96 -3.32
CA ILE A 28 -6.00 3.66 -3.91
C ILE A 28 -4.68 3.71 -4.70
N GLY A 29 -4.07 4.89 -4.84
CA GLY A 29 -2.78 5.08 -5.52
C GLY A 29 -2.83 5.14 -7.05
N PHE A 30 -4.01 5.29 -7.64
CA PHE A 30 -4.19 5.37 -9.09
C PHE A 30 -3.63 6.66 -9.70
N LEU A 31 -3.84 7.80 -9.06
CA LEU A 31 -3.39 9.10 -9.57
C LEU A 31 -1.89 9.37 -9.38
N GLY A 32 -1.14 8.48 -8.73
CA GLY A 32 0.32 8.53 -8.64
C GLY A 32 0.84 9.24 -7.40
N THR A 33 1.58 10.32 -7.53
CA THR A 33 2.40 10.94 -6.48
C THR A 33 1.64 11.52 -5.30
N ASP A 34 2.30 11.50 -4.13
CA ASP A 34 1.83 12.08 -2.88
C ASP A 34 2.07 13.61 -2.89
N GLY A 35 1.05 14.40 -2.54
CA GLY A 35 1.18 15.82 -2.32
C GLY A 35 0.25 16.72 -3.17
N PRO A 36 0.10 18.01 -2.80
CA PRO A 36 -0.85 18.92 -3.43
C PRO A 36 -0.58 19.18 -4.92
N LYS A 37 0.66 19.05 -5.38
CA LYS A 37 1.02 19.16 -6.82
C LYS A 37 0.58 17.95 -7.65
N ALA A 38 0.26 16.81 -7.03
CA ALA A 38 -0.15 15.60 -7.74
C ALA A 38 -1.50 15.77 -8.47
N LYS A 39 -2.42 16.56 -7.91
CA LYS A 39 -3.73 16.84 -8.51
C LYS A 39 -3.65 17.60 -9.84
N GLN A 40 -2.57 18.34 -10.07
CA GLN A 40 -2.40 19.22 -11.24
C GLN A 40 -1.66 18.54 -12.41
N THR A 41 -1.16 17.33 -12.23
CA THR A 41 -0.44 16.64 -13.31
C THR A 41 -1.41 16.20 -14.41
N MET A 42 -0.96 16.26 -15.68
CA MET A 42 -1.72 15.74 -16.82
C MET A 42 -2.16 14.30 -16.60
N ARG A 43 -1.32 13.49 -15.97
CA ARG A 43 -1.62 12.11 -15.58
C ARG A 43 -2.82 12.01 -14.65
N ALA A 44 -2.88 12.82 -13.60
CA ALA A 44 -4.00 12.81 -12.66
C ALA A 44 -5.30 13.25 -13.35
N LYS A 45 -5.24 14.29 -14.17
CA LYS A 45 -6.40 14.77 -14.95
C LYS A 45 -6.93 13.67 -15.87
N THR A 46 -6.07 13.00 -16.64
CA THR A 46 -6.47 11.89 -17.52
C THR A 46 -7.13 10.76 -16.72
N GLY A 47 -6.59 10.41 -15.54
CA GLY A 47 -7.17 9.37 -14.68
C GLY A 47 -8.57 9.73 -14.18
N VAL A 48 -8.79 10.97 -13.76
CA VAL A 48 -10.11 11.45 -13.32
C VAL A 48 -11.10 11.46 -14.48
N LEU A 49 -10.70 12.02 -15.63
CA LEU A 49 -11.53 12.06 -16.84
C LEU A 49 -11.93 10.65 -17.32
N LEU A 50 -11.03 9.67 -17.22
CA LEU A 50 -11.36 8.28 -17.56
C LEU A 50 -12.54 7.75 -16.73
N PHE A 51 -12.55 8.03 -15.42
CA PHE A 51 -13.66 7.62 -14.56
C PHE A 51 -14.92 8.44 -14.83
N THR A 52 -14.83 9.77 -14.92
CA THR A 52 -15.98 10.67 -15.00
C THR A 52 -16.65 10.71 -16.37
N LYS A 53 -15.89 10.50 -17.48
CA LYS A 53 -16.45 10.54 -18.84
C LYS A 53 -16.69 9.14 -19.44
N CYS A 54 -15.87 8.15 -19.13
CA CYS A 54 -15.95 6.85 -19.77
C CYS A 54 -16.56 5.76 -18.89
N LEU A 55 -15.96 5.50 -17.71
CA LEU A 55 -16.25 4.29 -16.95
C LEU A 55 -17.56 4.39 -16.13
N ILE A 56 -17.78 5.51 -15.43
CA ILE A 56 -18.96 5.68 -14.57
C ILE A 56 -20.23 5.95 -15.38
N PRO A 57 -20.23 6.86 -16.39
CA PRO A 57 -21.44 7.11 -17.19
C PRO A 57 -21.81 5.95 -18.11
N HIS A 58 -20.83 5.15 -18.53
CA HIS A 58 -21.03 4.08 -19.50
C HIS A 58 -20.51 2.72 -19.01
N PRO A 59 -21.01 2.20 -17.88
CA PRO A 59 -20.44 1.01 -17.23
C PRO A 59 -20.58 -0.27 -18.06
N LYS A 60 -21.56 -0.30 -18.99
CA LYS A 60 -21.83 -1.45 -19.88
C LYS A 60 -21.10 -1.39 -21.22
N LYS A 61 -20.46 -0.26 -21.52
CA LYS A 61 -19.78 -0.06 -22.80
C LYS A 61 -18.40 -0.72 -22.76
N SER A 62 -18.08 -1.50 -23.80
CA SER A 62 -16.72 -1.94 -24.10
C SER A 62 -16.03 -0.85 -24.91
N TRP A 63 -14.86 -0.44 -24.48
CA TRP A 63 -14.09 0.66 -25.03
C TRP A 63 -12.81 0.17 -25.69
N THR A 64 -12.50 0.60 -26.87
CA THR A 64 -11.13 0.52 -27.40
C THR A 64 -10.26 1.61 -26.78
N THR A 65 -8.95 1.40 -26.71
CA THR A 65 -8.03 2.43 -26.20
C THR A 65 -8.07 3.72 -27.07
N SER A 66 -8.30 3.56 -28.36
CA SER A 66 -8.42 4.68 -29.32
C SER A 66 -9.67 5.51 -29.07
N GLU A 67 -10.82 4.86 -28.81
CA GLU A 67 -12.06 5.58 -28.46
C GLU A 67 -11.89 6.39 -27.17
N ILE A 68 -11.29 5.78 -26.12
CA ILE A 68 -11.01 6.50 -24.88
C ILE A 68 -10.08 7.69 -25.13
N ALA A 69 -9.00 7.51 -25.89
CA ALA A 69 -8.06 8.59 -26.18
C ALA A 69 -8.74 9.76 -26.91
N LYS A 70 -9.64 9.46 -27.86
CA LYS A 70 -10.45 10.45 -28.57
C LYS A 70 -11.44 11.14 -27.65
N GLU A 71 -12.18 10.40 -26.82
CA GLU A 71 -13.16 10.94 -25.88
C GLU A 71 -12.54 11.88 -24.83
N LEU A 72 -11.32 11.54 -24.38
CA LEU A 72 -10.60 12.31 -23.37
C LEU A 72 -9.69 13.39 -23.96
N GLU A 73 -9.55 13.46 -25.29
CA GLU A 73 -8.65 14.38 -26.01
C GLU A 73 -7.18 14.28 -25.51
N VAL A 74 -6.70 13.06 -25.30
CA VAL A 74 -5.35 12.80 -24.78
C VAL A 74 -4.57 11.81 -25.66
N PRO A 75 -3.22 11.84 -25.62
CA PRO A 75 -2.42 10.86 -26.34
C PRO A 75 -2.71 9.43 -25.92
N LEU A 76 -2.71 8.50 -26.87
CA LEU A 76 -2.98 7.07 -26.68
C LEU A 76 -2.14 6.45 -25.55
N GLN A 77 -0.86 6.81 -25.47
CA GLN A 77 0.06 6.32 -24.43
C GLN A 77 -0.34 6.73 -23.02
N ALA A 78 -1.00 7.88 -22.84
CA ALA A 78 -1.50 8.31 -21.54
C ALA A 78 -2.63 7.38 -21.06
N VAL A 79 -3.50 6.96 -21.98
CA VAL A 79 -4.59 6.02 -21.70
C VAL A 79 -4.04 4.62 -21.37
N TYR A 80 -3.10 4.10 -22.13
CA TYR A 80 -2.52 2.78 -21.91
C TYR A 80 -2.05 2.54 -20.47
N ARG A 81 -1.33 3.48 -19.90
CA ARG A 81 -0.81 3.38 -18.52
C ARG A 81 -1.91 3.27 -17.48
N HIS A 82 -3.01 4.00 -17.68
CA HIS A 82 -4.17 3.94 -16.79
C HIS A 82 -4.91 2.62 -16.91
N LEU A 83 -5.16 2.18 -18.15
CA LEU A 83 -5.82 0.91 -18.42
C LEU A 83 -5.01 -0.28 -17.89
N GLN A 84 -3.68 -0.25 -18.07
CA GLN A 84 -2.81 -1.30 -17.55
C GLN A 84 -2.96 -1.43 -16.02
N TRP A 85 -2.89 -0.31 -15.29
CA TRP A 85 -3.06 -0.34 -13.83
C TRP A 85 -4.43 -0.86 -13.41
N LEU A 86 -5.51 -0.40 -14.06
CA LEU A 86 -6.88 -0.83 -13.76
C LEU A 86 -7.10 -2.32 -14.04
N ARG A 87 -6.45 -2.88 -15.07
CA ARG A 87 -6.45 -4.32 -15.34
C ARG A 87 -5.67 -5.10 -14.28
N GLU A 88 -4.49 -4.64 -13.92
CA GLU A 88 -3.64 -5.29 -12.92
C GLU A 88 -4.34 -5.39 -11.55
N VAL A 89 -5.10 -4.39 -11.15
CA VAL A 89 -5.87 -4.44 -9.90
C VAL A 89 -7.21 -5.19 -10.04
N GLY A 90 -7.68 -5.43 -11.27
CA GLY A 90 -8.92 -6.14 -11.53
C GLY A 90 -10.17 -5.27 -11.61
N PHE A 91 -10.01 -3.95 -11.80
CA PHE A 91 -11.12 -3.03 -12.07
C PHE A 91 -11.72 -3.22 -13.46
N LEU A 92 -10.86 -3.53 -14.44
CA LEU A 92 -11.23 -3.73 -15.82
C LEU A 92 -10.98 -5.18 -16.23
N THR A 93 -11.80 -5.67 -17.15
CA THR A 93 -11.57 -6.87 -17.93
C THR A 93 -11.33 -6.53 -19.38
N GLU A 94 -10.54 -7.36 -20.09
CA GLU A 94 -10.39 -7.30 -21.52
C GLU A 94 -11.36 -8.27 -22.18
N ASP A 95 -12.02 -7.80 -23.23
CA ASP A 95 -12.75 -8.65 -24.13
C ASP A 95 -11.85 -8.93 -25.35
N PHE A 96 -11.61 -10.19 -25.60
CA PHE A 96 -10.85 -10.61 -26.78
C PHE A 96 -11.78 -10.64 -27.98
N PRO A 97 -11.42 -10.02 -29.08
CA PRO A 97 -12.24 -10.02 -30.28
C PRO A 97 -12.35 -11.45 -30.84
N GLY A 98 -13.48 -11.72 -31.47
CA GLY A 98 -13.71 -13.02 -32.13
C GLY A 98 -12.81 -13.25 -33.33
N LYS A 99 -12.26 -12.16 -33.94
CA LYS A 99 -11.28 -12.20 -35.03
C LYS A 99 -9.98 -11.53 -34.58
N ALA A 100 -8.85 -12.05 -35.04
CA ALA A 100 -7.53 -11.52 -34.68
C ALA A 100 -7.31 -10.05 -35.09
N GLU A 101 -8.05 -9.57 -36.07
CA GLU A 101 -7.96 -8.20 -36.64
C GLU A 101 -8.75 -7.16 -35.84
N ASP A 102 -9.71 -7.60 -35.02
CA ASP A 102 -10.54 -6.68 -34.25
C ASP A 102 -9.74 -6.10 -33.05
N PRO A 103 -9.91 -4.79 -32.74
CA PRO A 103 -9.21 -4.18 -31.63
C PRO A 103 -9.69 -4.77 -30.29
N LYS A 104 -8.76 -5.02 -29.37
CA LYS A 104 -9.08 -5.38 -28.00
C LYS A 104 -9.85 -4.26 -27.33
N THR A 105 -10.90 -4.62 -26.61
CA THR A 105 -11.69 -3.68 -25.82
C THR A 105 -11.55 -3.94 -24.33
N VAL A 106 -11.82 -2.91 -23.54
CA VAL A 106 -11.82 -2.95 -22.09
C VAL A 106 -13.16 -2.46 -21.56
N ARG A 107 -13.60 -3.03 -20.47
CA ARG A 107 -14.84 -2.64 -19.78
C ARG A 107 -14.70 -2.82 -18.27
N LEU A 108 -15.60 -2.18 -17.51
CA LEU A 108 -15.69 -2.42 -16.07
C LEU A 108 -16.00 -3.91 -15.80
N TRP A 109 -15.30 -4.45 -14.81
CA TRP A 109 -15.57 -5.82 -14.37
C TRP A 109 -17.02 -5.94 -13.90
N HIS A 110 -17.73 -6.97 -14.40
CA HIS A 110 -19.19 -7.15 -14.21
C HIS A 110 -20.08 -5.95 -14.59
N TYR A 111 -19.61 -5.04 -15.45
CA TYR A 111 -20.37 -3.89 -15.95
C TYR A 111 -20.91 -2.95 -14.84
N ASP A 112 -20.26 -2.95 -13.68
CA ASP A 112 -20.71 -2.22 -12.51
C ASP A 112 -19.51 -1.79 -11.64
N LEU A 113 -19.50 -0.52 -11.21
CA LEU A 113 -18.40 0.05 -10.44
C LEU A 113 -18.24 -0.62 -9.05
N GLU A 114 -19.38 -0.90 -8.40
CA GLU A 114 -19.38 -1.53 -7.07
C GLU A 114 -18.86 -2.97 -7.16
N LYS A 115 -19.30 -3.73 -8.16
CA LYS A 115 -18.82 -5.10 -8.39
C LYS A 115 -17.33 -5.11 -8.77
N ALA A 116 -16.90 -4.16 -9.61
CA ALA A 116 -15.50 -4.00 -9.95
C ALA A 116 -14.65 -3.72 -8.70
N TRP A 117 -15.12 -2.84 -7.82
CA TRP A 117 -14.45 -2.59 -6.54
C TRP A 117 -14.46 -3.83 -5.64
N ALA A 118 -15.57 -4.54 -5.52
CA ALA A 118 -15.66 -5.75 -4.70
C ALA A 118 -14.62 -6.80 -5.11
N GLY A 119 -14.31 -6.93 -6.41
CA GLY A 119 -13.24 -7.78 -6.91
C GLY A 119 -11.86 -7.31 -6.45
N VAL A 120 -11.59 -6.01 -6.49
CA VAL A 120 -10.33 -5.42 -5.99
C VAL A 120 -10.20 -5.59 -4.49
N GLU A 121 -11.26 -5.32 -3.73
CA GLU A 121 -11.33 -5.48 -2.29
C GLU A 121 -11.05 -6.93 -1.86
N ASN A 122 -11.67 -7.90 -2.52
CA ASN A 122 -11.45 -9.31 -2.25
C ASN A 122 -9.96 -9.70 -2.43
N ARG A 123 -9.33 -9.24 -3.52
CA ARG A 123 -7.88 -9.48 -3.73
C ARG A 123 -7.02 -8.81 -2.66
N ALA A 124 -7.39 -7.61 -2.20
CA ALA A 124 -6.71 -6.94 -1.09
C ALA A 124 -6.80 -7.75 0.20
N ARG A 125 -7.99 -8.29 0.53
CA ARG A 125 -8.20 -9.15 1.71
C ARG A 125 -7.43 -10.46 1.61
N ILE A 126 -7.35 -11.07 0.43
CA ILE A 126 -6.49 -12.25 0.19
C ILE A 126 -5.02 -11.91 0.49
N CYS A 127 -4.51 -10.74 0.05
CA CYS A 127 -3.16 -10.31 0.40
C CYS A 127 -2.97 -10.18 1.93
N LEU A 128 -3.91 -9.58 2.65
CA LEU A 128 -3.84 -9.44 4.10
C LEU A 128 -3.78 -10.80 4.80
N ASN A 129 -4.63 -11.75 4.41
CA ASN A 129 -4.62 -13.11 4.95
C ASN A 129 -3.28 -13.81 4.67
N THR A 130 -2.76 -13.67 3.45
CA THR A 130 -1.44 -14.21 3.08
C THR A 130 -0.34 -13.64 3.98
N TYR A 131 -0.35 -12.35 4.25
CA TYR A 131 0.67 -11.73 5.13
C TYR A 131 0.49 -12.15 6.58
N LYS A 132 -0.73 -12.33 7.05
CA LYS A 132 -1.02 -12.87 8.39
C LYS A 132 -0.41 -14.26 8.57
N ASP A 133 -0.54 -15.12 7.57
CA ASP A 133 0.05 -16.47 7.61
C ASP A 133 1.58 -16.40 7.65
N ILE A 134 2.20 -15.54 6.85
CA ILE A 134 3.65 -15.32 6.87
C ILE A 134 4.10 -14.83 8.25
N ILE A 135 3.39 -13.85 8.83
CA ILE A 135 3.75 -13.32 10.15
C ILE A 135 3.59 -14.37 11.24
N ASN A 136 2.58 -15.23 11.15
CA ASN A 136 2.42 -16.34 12.08
C ASN A 136 3.60 -17.33 11.98
N GLN A 137 4.17 -17.55 10.80
CA GLN A 137 5.37 -18.36 10.65
C GLN A 137 6.61 -17.64 11.18
N LEU A 138 6.82 -16.37 10.83
CA LEU A 138 7.93 -15.55 11.35
C LEU A 138 7.93 -15.54 12.88
N ASN A 139 6.77 -15.40 13.52
CA ASN A 139 6.65 -15.39 14.97
C ASN A 139 7.01 -16.72 15.65
N LYS A 140 7.05 -17.85 14.95
CA LYS A 140 7.55 -19.11 15.52
C LYS A 140 9.06 -19.10 15.72
N THR A 141 9.76 -18.35 14.89
CA THR A 141 11.23 -18.23 14.91
C THR A 141 11.71 -17.06 15.76
N LEU A 142 10.94 -15.96 15.75
CA LEU A 142 11.25 -14.77 16.54
C LEU A 142 11.00 -15.05 18.04
N LYS A 143 11.96 -14.68 18.86
CA LYS A 143 11.77 -14.70 20.32
C LYS A 143 10.65 -13.70 20.65
N GLU A 144 9.55 -14.19 21.20
CA GLU A 144 8.54 -13.29 21.77
C GLU A 144 9.22 -12.44 22.84
N SER A 145 9.31 -11.14 22.60
CA SER A 145 9.63 -10.21 23.67
C SER A 145 8.56 -10.40 24.76
N LYS A 146 8.99 -10.56 26.01
CA LYS A 146 8.09 -10.55 27.16
C LYS A 146 7.34 -9.22 27.16
N ASN A 147 6.25 -9.15 26.49
CA ASN A 147 5.11 -8.22 26.40
C ASN A 147 5.19 -6.82 27.07
N LYS A 148 6.36 -6.27 27.30
CA LYS A 148 6.51 -4.94 27.89
C LYS A 148 7.14 -4.01 26.86
N ILE A 149 6.46 -2.89 26.62
CA ILE A 149 7.13 -1.68 26.09
C ILE A 149 8.32 -1.45 27.01
N PRO A 150 9.55 -1.30 26.48
CA PRO A 150 10.72 -1.06 27.33
C PRO A 150 10.47 0.06 28.32
N GLU A 151 10.84 -0.12 29.59
CA GLU A 151 10.71 0.92 30.60
C GLU A 151 11.45 2.18 30.13
N GLY A 152 10.81 3.34 30.26
CA GLY A 152 11.39 4.63 29.82
C GLY A 152 11.10 5.04 28.37
N ILE A 153 10.35 4.25 27.59
CA ILE A 153 9.92 4.64 26.26
C ILE A 153 8.58 5.34 26.30
N MET A 154 8.55 6.61 25.87
CA MET A 154 7.33 7.39 25.72
C MET A 154 7.00 7.55 24.22
N PRO A 155 5.88 7.01 23.71
CA PRO A 155 5.44 7.25 22.33
C PRO A 155 5.20 8.74 22.08
N LEU A 156 5.69 9.26 20.94
CA LEU A 156 5.57 10.66 20.55
C LEU A 156 4.45 10.96 19.57
N ASP A 157 3.99 9.97 18.80
CA ASP A 157 3.14 10.22 17.65
C ASP A 157 1.65 9.98 17.92
N LYS A 158 0.85 11.00 17.63
CA LYS A 158 -0.62 10.95 17.70
C LYS A 158 -1.32 10.85 16.34
N ASN A 159 -0.66 11.18 15.22
CA ASN A 159 -1.28 11.23 13.89
C ASN A 159 -0.29 10.79 12.82
N GLU A 160 -0.28 9.52 12.52
CA GLU A 160 0.48 9.00 11.39
C GLU A 160 -0.41 8.86 10.16
N ASP A 161 0.05 9.36 9.00
CA ASP A 161 -0.56 9.10 7.70
C ASP A 161 -0.39 7.61 7.37
N PHE A 162 -1.36 6.81 7.82
CA PHE A 162 -1.34 5.37 7.57
C PHE A 162 -1.36 5.07 6.07
N LYS A 163 -0.41 4.23 5.66
CA LYS A 163 -0.23 3.86 4.26
C LYS A 163 0.37 2.47 4.14
N ILE A 164 -0.32 1.59 3.45
CA ILE A 164 0.18 0.27 3.08
C ILE A 164 0.10 0.05 1.57
N ASN A 165 1.08 -0.69 1.03
CA ASN A 165 0.99 -1.22 -0.33
C ASN A 165 0.71 -2.72 -0.22
N LEU A 166 -0.39 -3.17 -0.79
CA LEU A 166 -0.73 -4.59 -0.88
C LEU A 166 -0.28 -5.12 -2.25
N ARG A 167 0.56 -6.14 -2.26
CA ARG A 167 1.01 -6.82 -3.47
C ARG A 167 0.75 -8.31 -3.35
N GLU A 168 0.21 -8.88 -4.39
CA GLU A 168 0.11 -10.33 -4.49
C GLU A 168 1.51 -10.96 -4.48
N ILE A 169 1.70 -11.94 -3.60
CA ILE A 169 2.92 -12.73 -3.51
C ILE A 169 2.59 -14.20 -3.80
N LYS A 170 3.47 -14.83 -4.56
CA LYS A 170 3.39 -16.27 -4.79
C LYS A 170 4.13 -16.97 -3.66
N ILE A 171 3.46 -17.89 -3.00
CA ILE A 171 4.01 -18.67 -1.90
C ILE A 171 4.43 -20.04 -2.44
N ASN A 172 5.68 -20.43 -2.21
CA ASN A 172 6.22 -21.77 -2.45
C ASN A 172 6.19 -22.58 -1.15
N ASN A 173 6.20 -23.90 -1.22
CA ASN A 173 5.96 -24.78 -0.07
C ASN A 173 7.10 -24.84 0.95
N GLU A 174 8.35 -24.72 0.52
CA GLU A 174 9.52 -24.73 1.42
C GLU A 174 10.11 -23.33 1.52
N ARG A 175 10.14 -22.77 2.74
CA ARG A 175 10.59 -21.41 2.99
C ARG A 175 11.43 -21.33 4.24
N THR A 176 12.54 -20.64 4.12
CA THR A 176 13.38 -20.23 5.24
C THR A 176 12.79 -19.00 5.93
N TYR A 177 13.31 -18.64 7.09
CA TYR A 177 12.98 -17.37 7.76
C TYR A 177 13.26 -16.16 6.85
N GLU A 178 14.40 -16.18 6.15
CA GLU A 178 14.77 -15.12 5.20
C GLU A 178 13.76 -14.99 4.07
N ASP A 179 13.30 -16.11 3.49
CA ASP A 179 12.28 -16.10 2.44
C ASP A 179 10.98 -15.51 2.94
N GLU A 180 10.53 -15.89 4.13
CA GLU A 180 9.30 -15.39 4.73
C GLU A 180 9.36 -13.89 4.99
N LEU A 181 10.44 -13.41 5.59
CA LEU A 181 10.64 -11.98 5.82
C LEU A 181 10.78 -11.20 4.52
N GLY A 182 11.49 -11.76 3.53
CA GLY A 182 11.61 -11.19 2.19
C GLY A 182 10.27 -11.09 1.47
N LEU A 183 9.45 -12.14 1.52
CA LEU A 183 8.10 -12.18 0.97
C LEU A 183 7.19 -11.13 1.64
N PHE A 184 7.20 -11.08 2.97
CA PHE A 184 6.47 -10.08 3.73
C PHE A 184 6.87 -8.66 3.33
N GLY A 185 8.17 -8.35 3.36
CA GLY A 185 8.69 -7.04 3.02
C GLY A 185 8.36 -6.60 1.58
N ARG A 186 8.37 -7.53 0.61
CA ARG A 186 7.92 -7.27 -0.77
C ARG A 186 6.41 -7.03 -0.85
N GLY A 187 5.64 -7.87 -0.16
CA GLY A 187 4.18 -7.78 -0.13
C GLY A 187 3.70 -6.41 0.31
N ILE A 188 4.22 -5.90 1.40
CA ILE A 188 3.88 -4.58 1.96
C ILE A 188 4.65 -3.42 1.30
N GLY A 189 5.48 -3.71 0.32
CA GLY A 189 6.18 -2.72 -0.50
C GLY A 189 7.42 -2.09 0.15
N LEU A 190 7.99 -2.69 1.19
CA LEU A 190 9.24 -2.25 1.82
C LEU A 190 10.47 -2.68 1.01
N LEU A 191 10.44 -3.90 0.47
CA LEU A 191 11.52 -4.44 -0.37
C LEU A 191 11.19 -4.29 -1.86
N SER A 192 12.24 -4.17 -2.68
CA SER A 192 12.10 -4.20 -4.14
C SER A 192 11.99 -5.63 -4.67
N ASN A 193 11.52 -5.79 -5.91
CA ASN A 193 11.39 -7.12 -6.52
C ASN A 193 12.73 -7.71 -7.05
N HIS A 194 13.83 -6.95 -6.98
CA HIS A 194 15.05 -7.24 -7.72
C HIS A 194 16.25 -7.68 -6.85
N HIS A 195 16.06 -7.81 -5.53
CA HIS A 195 17.14 -8.23 -4.64
C HIS A 195 16.96 -9.68 -4.19
N HIS A 196 17.88 -10.53 -4.57
CA HIS A 196 18.15 -11.83 -3.99
C HIS A 196 19.67 -11.98 -3.80
N PRO A 197 20.14 -12.36 -2.63
CA PRO A 197 19.39 -12.61 -1.39
C PRO A 197 18.82 -11.33 -0.77
N TYR A 198 17.69 -11.44 -0.07
CA TYR A 198 17.02 -10.29 0.58
C TYR A 198 17.84 -9.73 1.73
N SER A 199 18.57 -10.59 2.44
CA SER A 199 19.46 -10.26 3.56
C SER A 199 20.50 -9.19 3.23
N ASP A 200 20.90 -9.07 1.98
CA ASP A 200 21.86 -8.05 1.56
C ASP A 200 21.25 -6.65 1.43
N SER A 201 19.93 -6.57 1.39
CA SER A 201 19.28 -5.28 1.24
C SER A 201 19.17 -4.52 2.56
N MET A 202 19.56 -3.25 2.53
CA MET A 202 19.48 -2.37 3.71
C MET A 202 18.10 -2.35 4.39
N PRO A 203 16.96 -2.25 3.67
CA PRO A 203 15.66 -2.29 4.33
C PRO A 203 15.40 -3.61 5.06
N TYR A 204 15.90 -4.73 4.55
CA TYR A 204 15.81 -6.03 5.21
C TYR A 204 16.60 -6.01 6.53
N LYS A 205 17.88 -5.60 6.49
CA LYS A 205 18.75 -5.51 7.68
C LYS A 205 18.11 -4.63 8.76
N ILE A 206 17.58 -3.46 8.38
CA ILE A 206 16.92 -2.56 9.34
C ILE A 206 15.71 -3.25 10.00
N ILE A 207 14.86 -3.92 9.22
CA ILE A 207 13.64 -4.54 9.75
C ILE A 207 13.99 -5.73 10.64
N ASP A 208 14.84 -6.62 10.16
CA ASP A 208 15.21 -7.84 10.84
C ASP A 208 16.04 -7.54 12.08
N GLU A 209 17.23 -7.00 11.88
CA GLU A 209 18.24 -6.93 12.94
C GLU A 209 17.95 -5.83 13.98
N CYS A 210 17.37 -4.70 13.57
CA CYS A 210 17.07 -3.64 14.51
C CYS A 210 15.72 -3.84 15.21
N PHE A 211 14.68 -4.34 14.52
CA PHE A 211 13.34 -4.36 15.09
C PHE A 211 12.81 -5.75 15.41
N PHE A 212 13.00 -6.75 14.55
CA PHE A 212 12.40 -8.06 14.78
C PHE A 212 13.23 -8.95 15.69
N GLN A 213 14.55 -8.92 15.57
CA GLN A 213 15.46 -9.67 16.46
C GLN A 213 15.64 -8.98 17.83
N ARG A 214 15.34 -7.68 17.93
CA ARG A 214 15.50 -6.87 19.13
C ARG A 214 14.25 -5.99 19.38
N PRO A 215 13.08 -6.61 19.57
CA PRO A 215 11.81 -5.91 19.67
C PRO A 215 11.65 -5.06 20.93
N ASP A 216 12.49 -5.29 21.92
CA ASP A 216 12.57 -4.60 23.22
C ASP A 216 13.52 -3.40 23.24
N ARG A 217 14.24 -3.15 22.13
CA ARG A 217 15.18 -2.04 22.01
C ARG A 217 14.59 -0.85 21.25
N ALA A 218 14.87 0.35 21.75
CA ALA A 218 14.71 1.58 20.98
C ALA A 218 16.04 1.93 20.29
N TRP A 219 15.96 2.39 19.05
CA TRP A 219 17.10 2.71 18.20
C TRP A 219 17.05 4.17 17.75
N THR A 220 18.15 4.89 17.88
CA THR A 220 18.28 6.20 17.23
C THR A 220 18.54 6.04 15.73
N ALA A 221 18.28 7.09 14.96
CA ALA A 221 18.55 7.06 13.52
C ALA A 221 20.06 6.95 13.22
N GLU A 222 20.90 7.47 14.11
CA GLU A 222 22.35 7.37 14.08
C GLU A 222 22.84 5.93 14.25
N GLU A 223 22.35 5.23 15.27
CA GLU A 223 22.66 3.83 15.52
C GLU A 223 22.25 2.95 14.34
N ILE A 224 21.03 3.17 13.79
CA ILE A 224 20.55 2.42 12.62
C ILE A 224 21.41 2.72 11.39
N ALA A 225 21.80 3.98 11.18
CA ALA A 225 22.67 4.35 10.06
C ALA A 225 24.04 3.70 10.17
N ALA A 226 24.62 3.68 11.36
CA ALA A 226 25.90 3.01 11.63
C ALA A 226 25.78 1.50 11.45
N TRP A 227 24.73 0.88 11.99
CA TRP A 227 24.49 -0.56 11.90
C TRP A 227 24.28 -1.05 10.46
N ALA A 228 23.47 -0.29 9.69
CA ALA A 228 23.15 -0.62 8.30
C ALA A 228 24.17 -0.06 7.29
N GLU A 229 25.33 0.45 7.75
CA GLU A 229 26.39 1.03 6.93
C GLU A 229 25.86 2.05 5.90
N THR A 230 25.01 2.97 6.37
CA THR A 230 24.34 3.93 5.50
C THR A 230 24.36 5.34 6.05
N THR A 231 23.82 6.28 5.27
CA THR A 231 23.68 7.66 5.72
C THR A 231 22.42 7.87 6.56
N ARG A 232 22.45 8.79 7.52
CA ARG A 232 21.30 9.18 8.35
C ARG A 232 20.06 9.55 7.53
N PRO A 233 20.12 10.35 6.43
CA PRO A 233 18.95 10.62 5.58
C PRO A 233 18.37 9.36 4.96
N THR A 234 19.20 8.38 4.57
CA THR A 234 18.73 7.11 4.02
C THR A 234 18.04 6.27 5.09
N ALA A 235 18.60 6.19 6.31
CA ALA A 235 17.93 5.53 7.44
C ALA A 235 16.55 6.14 7.71
N TYR A 236 16.45 7.47 7.81
CA TYR A 236 15.17 8.16 7.99
C TYR A 236 14.15 7.85 6.91
N ARG A 237 14.56 7.73 5.65
CA ARG A 237 13.65 7.35 4.56
C ARG A 237 13.02 5.99 4.79
N HIS A 238 13.78 5.01 5.28
CA HIS A 238 13.25 3.68 5.61
C HIS A 238 12.41 3.68 6.88
N LEU A 239 12.85 4.39 7.91
CA LEU A 239 12.10 4.56 9.16
C LEU A 239 10.74 5.22 8.91
N ASN A 240 10.67 6.30 8.14
CA ASN A 240 9.41 6.96 7.80
C ASN A 240 8.44 6.03 7.04
N ARG A 241 8.94 5.09 6.23
CA ARG A 241 8.10 4.07 5.58
C ARG A 241 7.54 3.08 6.59
N LEU A 242 8.35 2.62 7.55
CA LEU A 242 7.93 1.71 8.61
C LEU A 242 6.92 2.38 9.56
N ILE A 243 7.13 3.66 9.88
CA ILE A 243 6.20 4.49 10.67
C ILE A 243 4.86 4.62 9.93
N SER A 244 4.89 5.04 8.66
CA SER A 244 3.65 5.21 7.88
C SER A 244 2.87 3.92 7.68
N LEU A 245 3.53 2.77 7.76
CA LEU A 245 2.90 1.46 7.77
C LEU A 245 2.33 1.10 9.16
N GLY A 246 2.81 1.72 10.23
CA GLY A 246 2.44 1.41 11.61
C GLY A 246 3.19 0.23 12.23
N LEU A 247 4.33 -0.20 11.64
CA LEU A 247 5.18 -1.25 12.22
C LEU A 247 6.04 -0.76 13.37
N ILE A 248 6.59 0.45 13.23
CA ILE A 248 7.37 1.11 14.27
C ILE A 248 6.75 2.44 14.65
N GLU A 249 7.15 2.96 15.79
CA GLU A 249 6.75 4.30 16.23
C GLU A 249 7.96 5.08 16.77
N ARG A 250 7.83 6.42 16.77
CA ARG A 250 8.82 7.32 17.40
C ARG A 250 8.59 7.33 18.89
N CYS A 251 9.70 7.38 19.62
CA CYS A 251 9.68 7.47 21.07
C CYS A 251 10.79 8.38 21.58
N ARG A 252 10.73 8.71 22.85
CA ARG A 252 11.88 9.23 23.60
C ARG A 252 12.49 8.09 24.38
N ALA A 253 13.76 7.83 24.16
CA ALA A 253 14.54 6.87 24.94
C ALA A 253 15.55 7.61 25.80
N SER A 254 15.74 7.16 27.04
CA SER A 254 16.73 7.70 27.96
C SER A 254 17.49 6.54 28.59
N ASP A 255 18.78 6.46 28.31
CA ASP A 255 19.73 5.52 28.92
C ASP A 255 20.48 6.21 30.07
N GLY A 256 19.74 6.93 30.94
CA GLY A 256 20.33 7.70 32.05
C GLY A 256 20.86 9.09 31.66
N GLY A 257 20.73 9.48 30.37
CA GLY A 257 21.06 10.80 29.83
C GLY A 257 19.81 11.60 29.43
N PRO A 258 19.97 12.76 28.74
CA PRO A 258 18.84 13.52 28.21
C PRO A 258 18.09 12.69 27.17
N PRO A 259 16.73 12.74 27.16
CA PRO A 259 15.91 11.95 26.27
C PRO A 259 16.22 12.23 24.79
N THR A 260 16.54 11.19 24.04
CA THR A 260 16.80 11.28 22.59
C THR A 260 15.65 10.73 21.77
N SER A 261 15.47 11.24 20.53
CA SER A 261 14.48 10.70 19.61
C SER A 261 14.95 9.36 19.09
N ALA A 262 14.14 8.34 19.31
CA ALA A 262 14.41 6.97 18.93
C ALA A 262 13.19 6.31 18.28
N PHE A 263 13.35 5.08 17.81
CA PHE A 263 12.34 4.28 17.13
C PHE A 263 12.32 2.88 17.72
N HIS A 264 11.14 2.33 17.91
CA HIS A 264 10.99 0.95 18.38
C HIS A 264 9.85 0.22 17.64
N LEU A 265 9.87 -1.11 17.71
CA LEU A 265 8.80 -1.93 17.16
C LEU A 265 7.51 -1.66 17.94
N LYS A 266 6.46 -1.29 17.23
CA LYS A 266 5.18 -0.93 17.85
C LYS A 266 4.63 -2.12 18.66
N TYR A 267 4.19 -1.84 19.88
CA TYR A 267 3.76 -2.84 20.86
C TYR A 267 4.83 -3.89 21.26
N GLY A 268 6.11 -3.69 20.90
CA GLY A 268 7.17 -4.67 21.15
C GLY A 268 6.96 -6.04 20.51
N SER A 269 6.08 -6.14 19.51
CA SER A 269 5.70 -7.41 18.89
C SER A 269 5.26 -7.22 17.44
N LEU A 270 5.89 -7.94 16.50
CA LEU A 270 5.48 -7.96 15.11
C LEU A 270 4.03 -8.39 14.94
N LYS A 271 3.60 -9.44 15.65
CA LYS A 271 2.23 -9.97 15.60
C LYS A 271 1.20 -8.91 16.01
N ARG A 272 1.44 -8.19 17.13
CA ARG A 272 0.54 -7.14 17.60
C ARG A 272 0.53 -5.92 16.68
N ALA A 273 1.70 -5.49 16.21
CA ALA A 273 1.80 -4.41 15.23
C ALA A 273 1.02 -4.76 13.97
N TRP A 274 1.18 -5.98 13.46
CA TRP A 274 0.44 -6.44 12.28
C TRP A 274 -1.08 -6.51 12.49
N GLN A 275 -1.54 -7.06 13.60
CA GLN A 275 -2.98 -7.10 13.92
C GLN A 275 -3.62 -5.70 13.84
N LYS A 276 -2.89 -4.67 14.31
CA LYS A 276 -3.37 -3.29 14.23
C LYS A 276 -3.37 -2.78 12.78
N ILE A 277 -2.34 -3.09 12.00
CA ILE A 277 -2.24 -2.74 10.57
C ILE A 277 -3.37 -3.42 9.79
N GLU A 278 -3.62 -4.70 10.02
CA GLU A 278 -4.70 -5.49 9.41
C GLU A 278 -6.05 -4.82 9.69
N THR A 279 -6.38 -4.58 10.96
CA THR A 279 -7.63 -3.92 11.36
C THR A 279 -7.79 -2.54 10.73
N GLU A 280 -6.76 -1.71 10.74
CA GLU A 280 -6.78 -0.37 10.14
C GLU A 280 -6.98 -0.44 8.62
N THR A 281 -6.33 -1.40 7.96
CA THR A 281 -6.49 -1.62 6.52
C THR A 281 -7.92 -2.05 6.18
N GLU A 282 -8.49 -2.97 6.94
CA GLU A 282 -9.88 -3.42 6.75
C GLU A 282 -10.87 -2.28 6.91
N LEU A 283 -10.73 -1.45 7.94
CA LEU A 283 -11.57 -0.27 8.14
C LEU A 283 -11.47 0.71 6.96
N ILE A 284 -10.28 0.88 6.38
CA ILE A 284 -10.10 1.74 5.21
C ILE A 284 -10.75 1.12 3.97
N LEU A 285 -10.64 -0.19 3.76
CA LEU A 285 -11.31 -0.88 2.65
C LEU A 285 -12.83 -0.77 2.74
N ASP A 286 -13.40 -0.88 3.94
CA ASP A 286 -14.84 -0.67 4.17
C ASP A 286 -15.26 0.78 3.85
N LYS A 287 -14.44 1.76 4.20
CA LYS A 287 -14.67 3.16 3.80
C LYS A 287 -14.63 3.35 2.29
N TYR A 288 -13.68 2.70 1.61
CA TYR A 288 -13.62 2.73 0.14
C TYR A 288 -14.88 2.16 -0.49
N LYS A 289 -15.41 1.06 0.05
CA LYS A 289 -16.67 0.48 -0.40
C LYS A 289 -17.82 1.48 -0.27
N LYS A 290 -17.92 2.17 0.86
CA LYS A 290 -18.93 3.23 1.06
C LYS A 290 -18.74 4.36 0.04
N THR A 291 -17.52 4.86 -0.13
CA THR A 291 -17.21 5.93 -1.12
C THR A 291 -17.61 5.52 -2.53
N VAL A 292 -17.35 4.27 -2.95
CA VAL A 292 -17.73 3.74 -4.26
C VAL A 292 -19.26 3.74 -4.43
N ASN A 293 -20.01 3.38 -3.39
CA ASN A 293 -21.47 3.42 -3.40
C ASN A 293 -21.99 4.87 -3.51
N ASP A 294 -21.39 5.80 -2.76
CA ASP A 294 -21.76 7.23 -2.84
C ASP A 294 -21.48 7.82 -4.24
N ILE A 295 -20.38 7.43 -4.88
CA ILE A 295 -20.06 7.80 -6.27
C ILE A 295 -21.10 7.26 -7.27
N LYS A 296 -21.70 6.10 -7.01
CA LYS A 296 -22.68 5.47 -7.88
C LYS A 296 -24.07 6.12 -7.76
N VAL A 297 -24.49 6.46 -6.55
CA VAL A 297 -25.84 6.98 -6.25
C VAL A 297 -26.00 8.45 -6.65
N ASN A 298 -24.95 9.27 -6.50
CA ASN A 298 -24.93 10.68 -6.89
C ASN A 298 -24.53 10.86 -8.36
#